data_67806494bc0386ff3f706f28191b89eb
#
_entry.id   67806494bc0386ff3f706f28191b89eb
#
_cell.length_a   1.000
_cell.length_b   1.000
_cell.length_c   1.000
_cell.angle_alpha   90.00
_cell.angle_beta   90.00
_cell.angle_gamma   90.00
#
_symmetry.space_group_name_H-M   'P 1'
#
loop_
_entity.id
_entity.type
_entity.pdbx_description
1 polymer ?
#
loop_
_entity_poly.entity_id
_entity_poly.type
_entity_poly.pdbx_seq_one_letter_code
_entity_poly.pdbx_strand_id
1 'polypeptide(L)'
;MSFSVDVLAKIAIELQTGIGHQDRFQRLISTLRHVLACDASALLRYEGRQFIPLAIDGLAKDVLGRRFTLEGHPRLETIARAGDVVRFPADSDLPDPYDGLIPGQESLKVHACIGLPLFAGQNLIGALTLDGLSPDQFDTFSDEELRLIAALAAGALNNALLIEQLESQNISPGSPAAFEQVTHTEMIGLSPGMAQLKKEIEIVAASDLNVLIFGETGTGKELVAKSIHEASPRAVNPLVYLNCAALPESVAESELFGHVKGAFTGAISNRSGKFEMADNGTLFLDEIGELSLSLQAKLLRVLQYGDIQRVGDDRSHRVDVRVLAATNRDLREAVLAGQFRADLFHRLSVFPLTVPPLRERGDDVVLLAGYFCEQCRLRMGLSRVVLSPGARSHLLSYGWPGNVRELEHAIHRAVVLARATRSGDEVVIHARHFAQHDEIASIAQVVPERAHENLRDATEAFQRQMITRALEQNNRNWAACARALEMDVANLHRLAKRLELKG
;
A
#
# COMPACT_ATOMS: atom_id res chain seq x y z
N MET A 1 19.20 -5.46 39.87
CA MET A 1 20.57 -4.99 39.47
C MET A 1 20.37 -3.62 38.82
N SER A 2 20.99 -2.56 39.34
CA SER A 2 20.90 -1.26 38.68
C SER A 2 21.57 -1.36 37.30
N PHE A 3 21.01 -0.67 36.30
CA PHE A 3 21.68 -0.55 34.98
C PHE A 3 23.11 -0.07 35.21
N SER A 4 24.08 -0.83 34.73
CA SER A 4 25.45 -0.31 34.74
C SER A 4 25.51 0.89 33.78
N VAL A 5 26.31 1.89 34.06
CA VAL A 5 26.57 3.04 33.19
C VAL A 5 26.95 2.55 31.78
N ASP A 6 27.56 1.35 31.66
CA ASP A 6 27.94 0.71 30.41
C ASP A 6 26.73 0.36 29.52
N VAL A 7 25.58 -0.02 30.10
CA VAL A 7 24.36 -0.35 29.35
C VAL A 7 23.75 0.92 28.76
N LEU A 8 23.64 1.99 29.54
CA LEU A 8 23.16 3.28 29.06
C LEU A 8 24.08 3.87 28.00
N ALA A 9 25.41 3.74 28.20
CA ALA A 9 26.40 4.15 27.21
C ALA A 9 26.25 3.35 25.90
N LYS A 10 26.00 2.05 25.97
CA LYS A 10 25.77 1.20 24.78
C LYS A 10 24.52 1.66 24.02
N ILE A 11 23.40 1.91 24.71
CA ILE A 11 22.17 2.42 24.09
C ILE A 11 22.44 3.77 23.40
N ALA A 12 23.14 4.68 24.09
CA ALA A 12 23.46 6.01 23.55
C ALA A 12 24.39 5.94 22.33
N ILE A 13 25.35 5.01 22.30
CA ILE A 13 26.24 4.80 21.17
C ILE A 13 25.48 4.22 19.97
N GLU A 14 24.61 3.24 20.18
CA GLU A 14 23.77 2.65 19.10
C GLU A 14 22.85 3.69 18.46
N LEU A 15 22.35 4.66 19.24
CA LEU A 15 21.54 5.76 18.74
C LEU A 15 22.35 6.76 17.88
N GLN A 16 23.66 6.85 18.06
CA GLN A 16 24.52 7.76 17.31
C GLN A 16 25.16 7.13 16.06
N THR A 17 25.24 5.79 16.02
CA THR A 17 25.88 5.05 14.93
C THR A 17 24.82 4.58 13.91
N GLY A 18 24.92 4.99 12.64
CA GLY A 18 24.07 4.48 11.55
C GLY A 18 23.74 5.51 10.48
N ILE A 19 23.59 5.01 9.25
CA ILE A 19 23.44 5.81 8.04
C ILE A 19 21.97 6.24 7.82
N GLY A 20 20.96 5.50 8.38
CA GLY A 20 19.54 5.77 8.22
C GLY A 20 18.77 5.78 9.54
N HIS A 21 17.62 6.50 9.60
CA HIS A 21 16.77 6.55 10.80
C HIS A 21 16.19 5.18 11.15
N GLN A 22 15.73 4.42 10.15
CA GLN A 22 15.15 3.08 10.35
C GLN A 22 16.16 2.10 10.93
N ASP A 23 17.42 2.10 10.48
CA ASP A 23 18.47 1.24 11.01
C ASP A 23 18.80 1.58 12.47
N ARG A 24 18.75 2.87 12.84
CA ARG A 24 18.96 3.30 14.23
C ARG A 24 17.84 2.84 15.15
N PHE A 25 16.59 3.00 14.71
CA PHE A 25 15.44 2.56 15.52
C PHE A 25 15.40 1.04 15.67
N GLN A 26 15.70 0.29 14.62
CA GLN A 26 15.76 -1.16 14.69
C GLN A 26 16.85 -1.63 15.66
N ARG A 27 18.05 -1.03 15.62
CA ARG A 27 19.14 -1.34 16.56
C ARG A 27 18.79 -0.95 18.00
N LEU A 28 18.19 0.22 18.19
CA LEU A 28 17.72 0.62 19.50
C LEU A 28 16.79 -0.42 20.11
N ILE A 29 15.76 -0.82 19.34
CA ILE A 29 14.76 -1.79 19.81
C ILE A 29 15.39 -3.16 20.06
N SER A 30 16.27 -3.65 19.19
CA SER A 30 16.98 -4.92 19.39
C SER A 30 17.92 -4.89 20.61
N THR A 31 18.60 -3.75 20.84
CA THR A 31 19.44 -3.55 22.03
C THR A 31 18.60 -3.53 23.30
N LEU A 32 17.49 -2.80 23.30
CA LEU A 32 16.57 -2.74 24.45
C LEU A 32 15.97 -4.12 24.76
N ARG A 33 15.53 -4.84 23.72
CA ARG A 33 15.02 -6.20 23.90
C ARG A 33 16.04 -7.11 24.56
N HIS A 34 17.29 -7.03 24.14
CA HIS A 34 18.36 -7.85 24.71
C HIS A 34 18.72 -7.43 26.14
N VAL A 35 18.83 -6.14 26.41
CA VAL A 35 19.22 -5.58 27.71
C VAL A 35 18.14 -5.79 28.78
N LEU A 36 16.87 -5.62 28.40
CA LEU A 36 15.71 -5.78 29.29
C LEU A 36 15.23 -7.23 29.31
N ALA A 37 15.85 -8.10 28.51
CA ALA A 37 15.47 -9.50 28.34
C ALA A 37 13.97 -9.66 28.05
N CYS A 38 13.36 -8.71 27.32
CA CYS A 38 11.94 -8.76 26.95
C CYS A 38 11.72 -9.62 25.70
N ASP A 39 10.53 -10.19 25.55
CA ASP A 39 10.18 -11.08 24.44
C ASP A 39 9.81 -10.32 23.20
N ALA A 40 9.19 -9.15 23.36
CA ALA A 40 8.88 -8.24 22.28
C ALA A 40 9.07 -6.78 22.68
N SER A 41 9.38 -5.95 21.68
CA SER A 41 9.50 -4.49 21.85
C SER A 41 9.09 -3.77 20.58
N ALA A 42 8.49 -2.57 20.74
CA ALA A 42 8.13 -1.72 19.61
C ALA A 42 8.38 -0.25 19.92
N LEU A 43 8.92 0.48 18.95
CA LEU A 43 8.97 1.93 18.93
C LEU A 43 7.87 2.46 18.03
N LEU A 44 7.02 3.30 18.58
CA LEU A 44 5.85 3.85 17.92
C LEU A 44 5.96 5.37 17.82
N ARG A 45 5.66 5.94 16.64
CA ARG A 45 5.45 7.38 16.44
C ARG A 45 4.00 7.72 16.75
N TYR A 46 3.76 8.84 17.39
CA TYR A 46 2.40 9.34 17.63
C TYR A 46 2.05 10.44 16.64
N GLU A 47 0.98 10.23 15.87
CA GLU A 47 0.51 11.17 14.86
C GLU A 47 -1.00 11.01 14.63
N GLY A 48 -1.75 12.11 14.54
CA GLY A 48 -3.17 12.07 14.17
C GLY A 48 -4.04 11.20 15.10
N ARG A 49 -3.76 11.16 16.42
CA ARG A 49 -4.45 10.31 17.44
C ARG A 49 -4.29 8.81 17.22
N GLN A 50 -3.20 8.41 16.55
CA GLN A 50 -2.83 7.01 16.35
C GLN A 50 -1.33 6.80 16.61
N PHE A 51 -0.97 5.56 16.88
CA PHE A 51 0.42 5.12 16.93
C PHE A 51 0.80 4.37 15.67
N ILE A 52 1.93 4.75 15.09
CA ILE A 52 2.52 4.19 13.87
C ILE A 52 3.81 3.46 14.26
N PRO A 53 3.92 2.14 14.08
CA PRO A 53 5.14 1.42 14.35
C PRO A 53 6.29 1.83 13.43
N LEU A 54 7.44 2.20 14.02
CA LEU A 54 8.66 2.57 13.31
C LEU A 54 9.67 1.43 13.30
N ALA A 55 9.80 0.72 14.42
CA ALA A 55 10.69 -0.44 14.58
C ALA A 55 10.08 -1.43 15.56
N ILE A 56 10.30 -2.71 15.32
CA ILE A 56 9.81 -3.80 16.15
C ILE A 56 10.88 -4.88 16.30
N ASP A 57 10.90 -5.57 17.44
CA ASP A 57 11.68 -6.79 17.63
C ASP A 57 10.88 -7.78 18.48
N GLY A 58 10.88 -9.06 18.12
CA GLY A 58 10.04 -10.09 18.74
C GLY A 58 8.58 -10.10 18.29
N LEU A 59 8.14 -9.15 17.48
CA LEU A 59 6.80 -9.07 16.91
C LEU A 59 6.75 -9.57 15.44
N ALA A 60 5.58 -9.93 14.98
CA ALA A 60 5.34 -10.29 13.60
C ALA A 60 5.50 -9.08 12.67
N LYS A 61 6.10 -9.26 11.49
CA LYS A 61 6.42 -8.18 10.55
C LYS A 61 5.20 -7.35 10.12
N ASP A 62 4.00 -7.94 10.09
CA ASP A 62 2.76 -7.24 9.74
C ASP A 62 2.39 -6.13 10.73
N VAL A 63 2.97 -6.12 11.96
CA VAL A 63 2.81 -5.03 12.94
C VAL A 63 3.29 -3.69 12.37
N LEU A 64 4.38 -3.67 11.61
CA LEU A 64 4.91 -2.44 10.99
C LEU A 64 3.91 -1.76 10.05
N GLY A 65 3.00 -2.52 9.47
CA GLY A 65 1.93 -1.99 8.62
C GLY A 65 0.71 -1.48 9.37
N ARG A 66 0.52 -1.86 10.64
CA ARG A 66 -0.68 -1.50 11.42
C ARG A 66 -0.70 -0.03 11.82
N ARG A 67 -1.90 0.48 12.07
CA ARG A 67 -2.14 1.83 12.58
C ARG A 67 -3.04 1.70 13.79
N PHE A 68 -2.47 1.92 14.96
CA PHE A 68 -3.13 1.72 16.24
C PHE A 68 -3.83 3.02 16.67
N THR A 69 -5.11 3.16 16.37
CA THR A 69 -5.92 4.29 16.83
C THR A 69 -6.14 4.21 18.34
N LEU A 70 -6.12 5.34 19.05
CA LEU A 70 -6.31 5.36 20.52
C LEU A 70 -7.64 4.74 20.94
N GLU A 71 -8.73 5.06 20.21
CA GLU A 71 -10.08 4.56 20.53
C GLU A 71 -10.20 3.04 20.43
N GLY A 72 -9.36 2.41 19.58
CA GLY A 72 -9.36 0.96 19.38
C GLY A 72 -8.37 0.19 20.25
N HIS A 73 -7.51 0.88 21.02
CA HIS A 73 -6.40 0.26 21.76
C HIS A 73 -6.22 0.88 23.16
N PRO A 74 -7.00 0.43 24.16
CA PRO A 74 -7.04 1.05 25.48
C PRO A 74 -5.69 1.11 26.22
N ARG A 75 -4.80 0.11 26.07
CA ARG A 75 -3.45 0.15 26.64
C ARG A 75 -2.63 1.30 26.04
N LEU A 76 -2.66 1.45 24.71
CA LEU A 76 -1.94 2.53 24.03
C LEU A 76 -2.56 3.91 24.35
N GLU A 77 -3.87 3.99 24.53
CA GLU A 77 -4.53 5.20 25.02
C GLU A 77 -4.06 5.56 26.44
N THR A 78 -3.94 4.57 27.32
CA THR A 78 -3.40 4.77 28.67
C THR A 78 -1.98 5.30 28.64
N ILE A 79 -1.10 4.72 27.80
CA ILE A 79 0.28 5.18 27.58
C ILE A 79 0.29 6.63 27.07
N ALA A 80 -0.54 6.95 26.08
CA ALA A 80 -0.60 8.28 25.47
C ALA A 80 -1.03 9.38 26.48
N ARG A 81 -1.88 9.03 27.45
CA ARG A 81 -2.37 9.95 28.48
C ARG A 81 -1.48 10.00 29.72
N ALA A 82 -0.62 9.01 29.89
CA ALA A 82 0.29 8.96 31.01
C ALA A 82 1.43 9.98 30.81
N GLY A 83 1.78 10.69 31.88
CA GLY A 83 2.97 11.56 31.91
C GLY A 83 4.25 10.82 32.26
N ASP A 84 4.19 9.52 32.53
CA ASP A 84 5.26 8.73 33.11
C ASP A 84 5.14 7.24 32.68
N VAL A 85 6.07 6.42 33.18
CA VAL A 85 6.09 4.95 32.97
C VAL A 85 4.75 4.33 33.34
N VAL A 86 4.23 3.49 32.46
CA VAL A 86 3.00 2.72 32.68
C VAL A 86 3.36 1.23 32.74
N ARG A 87 3.01 0.59 33.86
CA ARG A 87 3.11 -0.86 34.04
C ARG A 87 1.72 -1.47 33.99
N PHE A 88 1.53 -2.44 33.12
CA PHE A 88 0.29 -3.20 33.08
C PHE A 88 0.52 -4.50 33.87
N PRO A 89 -0.30 -4.74 34.92
CA PRO A 89 -0.20 -5.98 35.67
C PRO A 89 -0.60 -7.16 34.81
N ALA A 90 -0.13 -8.34 35.18
CA ALA A 90 -0.33 -9.57 34.44
C ALA A 90 -1.84 -9.98 34.32
N ASP A 91 -2.67 -9.50 35.22
CA ASP A 91 -4.13 -9.71 35.28
C ASP A 91 -4.94 -8.51 34.75
N SER A 92 -4.29 -7.63 33.97
CA SER A 92 -4.95 -6.46 33.38
C SER A 92 -6.06 -6.88 32.43
N ASP A 93 -7.27 -6.38 32.64
CA ASP A 93 -8.44 -6.59 31.76
C ASP A 93 -8.35 -5.80 30.44
N LEU A 94 -7.37 -4.88 30.31
CA LEU A 94 -7.21 -4.10 29.10
C LEU A 94 -6.58 -4.96 27.98
N PRO A 95 -7.23 -5.06 26.81
CA PRO A 95 -6.71 -5.86 25.70
C PRO A 95 -5.33 -5.37 25.25
N ASP A 96 -4.43 -6.31 25.03
CA ASP A 96 -3.08 -6.06 24.54
C ASP A 96 -3.09 -5.85 23.03
N PRO A 97 -2.49 -4.75 22.49
CA PRO A 97 -2.43 -4.50 21.05
C PRO A 97 -1.59 -5.54 20.30
N TYR A 98 -0.72 -6.29 20.98
CA TYR A 98 0.18 -7.28 20.39
C TYR A 98 -0.22 -8.73 20.64
N ASP A 99 -1.36 -8.96 21.29
CA ASP A 99 -1.84 -10.32 21.52
C ASP A 99 -1.97 -11.11 20.21
N GLY A 100 -1.37 -12.31 20.17
CA GLY A 100 -1.28 -13.13 18.96
C GLY A 100 -0.32 -12.61 17.88
N LEU A 101 0.39 -11.52 18.11
CA LEU A 101 1.38 -10.94 17.18
C LEU A 101 2.83 -11.28 17.57
N ILE A 102 3.05 -11.96 18.71
CA ILE A 102 4.33 -12.53 19.09
C ILE A 102 4.44 -13.92 18.44
N PRO A 103 5.46 -14.18 17.59
CA PRO A 103 5.62 -15.46 16.92
C PRO A 103 5.72 -16.63 17.91
N GLY A 104 4.94 -17.70 17.69
CA GLY A 104 4.90 -18.87 18.57
C GLY A 104 3.97 -18.76 19.77
N GLN A 105 3.31 -17.61 19.98
CA GLN A 105 2.34 -17.39 21.05
C GLN A 105 0.98 -17.02 20.44
N GLU A 106 0.01 -17.94 20.49
CA GLU A 106 -1.32 -17.69 19.93
C GLU A 106 -2.22 -16.85 20.86
N SER A 107 -1.93 -16.83 22.17
CA SER A 107 -2.70 -16.09 23.18
C SER A 107 -1.80 -15.77 24.38
N LEU A 108 -1.68 -14.49 24.72
CA LEU A 108 -0.94 -13.99 25.88
C LEU A 108 -1.88 -13.89 27.08
N LYS A 109 -2.05 -14.97 27.85
CA LYS A 109 -2.97 -14.97 28.98
C LYS A 109 -2.40 -14.31 30.24
N VAL A 110 -1.09 -14.42 30.46
CA VAL A 110 -0.39 -13.86 31.61
C VAL A 110 0.96 -13.37 31.14
N HIS A 111 1.19 -12.06 31.16
CA HIS A 111 2.42 -11.46 30.69
C HIS A 111 2.64 -10.09 31.37
N ALA A 112 3.88 -9.60 31.39
CA ALA A 112 4.21 -8.28 31.85
C ALA A 112 4.31 -7.33 30.64
N CYS A 113 3.75 -6.14 30.75
CA CYS A 113 3.86 -5.12 29.72
C CYS A 113 4.21 -3.76 30.33
N ILE A 114 5.15 -3.05 29.71
CA ILE A 114 5.53 -1.69 30.07
C ILE A 114 5.32 -0.77 28.87
N GLY A 115 4.68 0.35 29.09
CA GLY A 115 4.55 1.44 28.15
C GLY A 115 5.33 2.67 28.62
N LEU A 116 6.19 3.19 27.75
CA LEU A 116 6.98 4.39 27.99
C LEU A 116 6.55 5.48 27.00
N PRO A 117 5.79 6.49 27.44
CA PRO A 117 5.46 7.61 26.57
C PRO A 117 6.72 8.44 26.29
N LEU A 118 6.86 8.88 25.02
CA LEU A 118 8.01 9.64 24.55
C LEU A 118 7.59 11.09 24.28
N PHE A 119 8.23 12.04 24.96
CA PHE A 119 7.89 13.46 24.87
C PHE A 119 9.02 14.29 24.27
N ALA A 120 8.66 15.27 23.44
CA ALA A 120 9.49 16.41 23.07
C ALA A 120 8.94 17.66 23.76
N GLY A 121 9.56 18.08 24.83
CA GLY A 121 8.98 19.09 25.72
C GLY A 121 7.70 18.59 26.41
N GLN A 122 6.56 19.19 26.09
CA GLN A 122 5.24 18.76 26.58
C GLN A 122 4.43 17.97 25.55
N ASN A 123 4.95 17.80 24.32
CA ASN A 123 4.23 17.13 23.24
C ASN A 123 4.59 15.65 23.22
N LEU A 124 3.58 14.79 23.23
CA LEU A 124 3.74 13.37 22.98
C LEU A 124 4.14 13.17 21.50
N ILE A 125 5.31 12.56 21.26
CA ILE A 125 5.84 12.27 19.94
C ILE A 125 5.82 10.78 19.59
N GLY A 126 5.68 9.90 20.60
CA GLY A 126 5.69 8.46 20.40
C GLY A 126 5.54 7.68 21.69
N ALA A 127 5.73 6.38 21.57
CA ALA A 127 5.79 5.47 22.72
C ALA A 127 6.78 4.33 22.44
N LEU A 128 7.36 3.80 23.51
CA LEU A 128 8.10 2.56 23.50
C LEU A 128 7.32 1.53 24.31
N THR A 129 7.05 0.36 23.74
CA THR A 129 6.39 -0.75 24.44
C THR A 129 7.35 -1.92 24.59
N LEU A 130 7.28 -2.59 25.73
CA LEU A 130 8.11 -3.72 26.12
C LEU A 130 7.17 -4.81 26.64
N ASP A 131 7.25 -6.00 26.07
CA ASP A 131 6.39 -7.12 26.44
C ASP A 131 7.24 -8.32 26.85
N GLY A 132 6.88 -8.92 27.96
CA GLY A 132 7.52 -10.09 28.54
C GLY A 132 6.53 -11.20 28.81
N LEU A 133 6.87 -12.43 28.48
CA LEU A 133 5.99 -13.61 28.65
C LEU A 133 5.89 -14.05 30.13
N SER A 134 6.80 -13.60 31.00
CA SER A 134 6.76 -13.88 32.43
C SER A 134 6.19 -12.70 33.22
N PRO A 135 5.26 -12.91 34.16
CA PRO A 135 4.61 -11.83 34.91
C PRO A 135 5.58 -10.90 35.63
N ASP A 136 6.67 -11.45 36.18
CA ASP A 136 7.62 -10.75 37.04
C ASP A 136 8.86 -10.25 36.27
N GLN A 137 8.82 -10.30 34.91
CA GLN A 137 9.98 -10.08 34.05
C GLN A 137 10.63 -8.70 34.25
N PHE A 138 9.82 -7.71 34.56
CA PHE A 138 10.26 -6.31 34.69
C PHE A 138 10.35 -5.80 36.13
N ASP A 139 10.12 -6.64 37.14
CA ASP A 139 10.12 -6.22 38.57
C ASP A 139 11.49 -5.76 39.04
N THR A 140 12.55 -6.17 38.39
CA THR A 140 13.93 -5.78 38.75
C THR A 140 14.31 -4.38 38.25
N PHE A 141 13.53 -3.77 37.37
CA PHE A 141 13.80 -2.45 36.80
C PHE A 141 13.03 -1.35 37.55
N SER A 142 13.74 -0.32 38.00
CA SER A 142 13.11 0.84 38.61
C SER A 142 12.48 1.77 37.57
N ASP A 143 11.48 2.55 37.97
CA ASP A 143 10.89 3.55 37.08
C ASP A 143 11.89 4.65 36.68
N GLU A 144 12.89 4.94 37.51
CA GLU A 144 13.96 5.88 37.19
C GLU A 144 14.81 5.38 36.00
N GLU A 145 15.17 4.10 36.01
CA GLU A 145 15.90 3.48 34.90
C GLU A 145 15.08 3.48 33.59
N LEU A 146 13.78 3.20 33.68
CA LEU A 146 12.87 3.22 32.55
C LEU A 146 12.66 4.64 31.99
N ARG A 147 12.61 5.66 32.84
CA ARG A 147 12.57 7.09 32.44
C ARG A 147 13.82 7.48 31.63
N LEU A 148 15.00 7.01 32.03
CA LEU A 148 16.23 7.26 31.28
C LEU A 148 16.19 6.65 29.87
N ILE A 149 15.68 5.43 29.75
CA ILE A 149 15.47 4.79 28.44
C ILE A 149 14.46 5.59 27.61
N ALA A 150 13.34 6.00 28.21
CA ALA A 150 12.34 6.82 27.53
C ALA A 150 12.93 8.15 27.03
N ALA A 151 13.75 8.82 27.85
CA ALA A 151 14.40 10.06 27.47
C ALA A 151 15.39 9.88 26.29
N LEU A 152 16.18 8.80 26.28
CA LEU A 152 17.08 8.49 25.17
C LEU A 152 16.32 8.17 23.88
N ALA A 153 15.27 7.35 23.97
CA ALA A 153 14.41 7.02 22.83
C ALA A 153 13.67 8.25 22.29
N ALA A 154 13.16 9.11 23.18
CA ALA A 154 12.50 10.37 22.82
C ALA A 154 13.45 11.33 22.11
N GLY A 155 14.69 11.47 22.59
CA GLY A 155 15.72 12.27 21.95
C GLY A 155 16.04 11.77 20.53
N ALA A 156 16.19 10.47 20.36
CA ALA A 156 16.46 9.87 19.05
C ALA A 156 15.27 10.06 18.07
N LEU A 157 14.05 9.83 18.53
CA LEU A 157 12.84 10.02 17.74
C LEU A 157 12.66 11.50 17.36
N ASN A 158 12.82 12.43 18.32
CA ASN A 158 12.70 13.85 18.06
C ASN A 158 13.72 14.35 17.05
N ASN A 159 14.98 13.90 17.15
CA ASN A 159 16.01 14.25 16.18
C ASN A 159 15.66 13.73 14.77
N ALA A 160 15.12 12.52 14.66
CA ALA A 160 14.67 11.98 13.39
C ALA A 160 13.53 12.79 12.77
N LEU A 161 12.51 13.16 13.58
CA LEU A 161 11.39 13.99 13.14
C LEU A 161 11.84 15.41 12.73
N LEU A 162 12.78 16.01 13.46
CA LEU A 162 13.35 17.31 13.10
C LEU A 162 14.12 17.26 11.78
N ILE A 163 14.90 16.20 11.52
CA ILE A 163 15.61 16.04 10.27
C ILE A 163 14.61 15.86 9.11
N GLU A 164 13.59 15.03 9.27
CA GLU A 164 12.50 14.85 8.31
C GLU A 164 11.81 16.19 7.99
N GLN A 165 11.54 17.01 9.01
CA GLN A 165 10.99 18.36 8.82
C GLN A 165 11.95 19.31 8.10
N LEU A 166 13.24 19.29 8.43
CA LEU A 166 14.24 20.13 7.76
C LEU A 166 14.46 19.73 6.30
N GLU A 167 14.45 18.44 6.01
CA GLU A 167 14.53 17.91 4.63
C GLU A 167 13.30 18.36 3.82
N SER A 168 12.11 18.30 4.38
CA SER A 168 10.88 18.76 3.74
C SER A 168 10.82 20.29 3.55
N GLN A 169 11.37 21.08 4.48
CA GLN A 169 11.44 22.55 4.36
C GLN A 169 12.46 23.03 3.35
N ASN A 170 13.56 22.31 3.16
CA ASN A 170 14.57 22.65 2.13
C ASN A 170 14.05 22.45 0.69
N ILE A 171 12.97 21.70 0.52
CA ILE A 171 12.32 21.46 -0.78
C ILE A 171 11.24 22.52 -1.07
N SER A 172 10.73 23.23 -0.06
CA SER A 172 9.70 24.29 -0.22
C SER A 172 10.00 25.51 0.65
N PRO A 173 10.80 26.49 0.18
CA PRO A 173 10.95 27.75 0.89
C PRO A 173 9.71 28.61 0.69
N GLY A 174 8.78 28.62 1.64
CA GLY A 174 7.73 29.64 1.65
C GLY A 174 6.35 29.28 2.18
N SER A 175 6.15 28.28 3.03
CA SER A 175 4.86 28.11 3.69
C SER A 175 5.00 28.25 5.20
N PRO A 176 4.28 29.19 5.86
CA PRO A 176 4.24 29.26 7.31
C PRO A 176 3.48 28.03 7.83
N ALA A 177 4.06 27.36 8.82
CA ALA A 177 3.50 26.23 9.50
C ALA A 177 2.11 26.57 10.09
N ALA A 178 1.06 26.28 9.36
CA ALA A 178 -0.27 26.12 9.90
C ALA A 178 -0.40 24.67 10.36
N PHE A 179 -0.29 24.45 11.65
CA PHE A 179 -0.66 23.21 12.32
C PHE A 179 -2.18 23.01 12.23
N GLU A 180 -2.68 22.62 11.08
CA GLU A 180 -4.01 22.04 10.95
C GLU A 180 -3.83 20.64 10.30
N GLN A 181 -4.48 19.68 10.96
CA GLN A 181 -4.45 18.25 10.67
C GLN A 181 -4.76 17.95 9.19
N VAL A 182 -3.76 18.05 8.33
CA VAL A 182 -3.85 17.48 7.00
C VAL A 182 -3.66 15.97 7.21
N THR A 183 -4.72 15.20 7.02
CA THR A 183 -4.64 13.74 6.92
C THR A 183 -3.82 13.42 5.68
N HIS A 184 -2.48 13.36 5.85
CA HIS A 184 -1.59 12.96 4.78
C HIS A 184 -2.01 11.58 4.27
N THR A 185 -2.14 11.45 2.97
CA THR A 185 -2.38 10.18 2.32
C THR A 185 -1.15 9.31 2.47
N GLU A 186 -1.22 8.33 3.35
CA GLU A 186 -0.07 7.51 3.69
C GLU A 186 0.18 6.41 2.66
N MET A 187 1.31 6.47 1.97
CA MET A 187 1.81 5.38 1.13
C MET A 187 2.63 4.40 1.96
N ILE A 188 2.02 3.25 2.28
CA ILE A 188 2.67 2.17 3.03
C ILE A 188 3.64 1.42 2.11
N GLY A 189 4.88 1.27 2.57
CA GLY A 189 5.96 0.52 1.90
C GLY A 189 7.32 0.99 2.36
N LEU A 190 8.19 0.02 2.63
CA LEU A 190 9.58 0.18 3.09
C LEU A 190 10.59 -0.36 2.07
N SER A 191 10.12 -1.00 1.00
CA SER A 191 11.00 -1.53 -0.05
C SER A 191 11.80 -0.42 -0.72
N PRO A 192 13.02 -0.71 -1.23
CA PRO A 192 13.86 0.28 -1.89
C PRO A 192 13.15 1.00 -3.04
N GLY A 193 12.33 0.29 -3.82
CA GLY A 193 11.54 0.88 -4.90
C GLY A 193 10.51 1.89 -4.38
N MET A 194 9.85 1.60 -3.25
CA MET A 194 8.91 2.55 -2.63
C MET A 194 9.62 3.74 -1.99
N ALA A 195 10.79 3.53 -1.38
CA ALA A 195 11.60 4.62 -0.83
C ALA A 195 12.05 5.59 -1.93
N GLN A 196 12.51 5.06 -3.07
CA GLN A 196 12.89 5.86 -4.23
C GLN A 196 11.68 6.63 -4.79
N LEU A 197 10.53 5.98 -4.96
CA LEU A 197 9.30 6.63 -5.43
C LEU A 197 8.86 7.78 -4.52
N LYS A 198 8.89 7.59 -3.19
CA LYS A 198 8.57 8.65 -2.21
C LYS A 198 9.47 9.86 -2.38
N LYS A 199 10.79 9.63 -2.52
CA LYS A 199 11.76 10.70 -2.76
C LYS A 199 11.51 11.44 -4.09
N GLU A 200 11.19 10.74 -5.16
CA GLU A 200 10.85 11.35 -6.44
C GLU A 200 9.57 12.19 -6.37
N ILE A 201 8.57 11.73 -5.60
CA ILE A 201 7.34 12.48 -5.31
C ILE A 201 7.65 13.79 -4.61
N GLU A 202 8.47 13.78 -3.56
CA GLU A 202 8.89 15.00 -2.83
C GLU A 202 9.54 16.00 -3.76
N ILE A 203 10.46 15.54 -4.62
CA ILE A 203 11.17 16.40 -5.59
C ILE A 203 10.18 17.04 -6.57
N VAL A 204 9.28 16.25 -7.17
CA VAL A 204 8.38 16.76 -8.21
C VAL A 204 7.22 17.56 -7.65
N ALA A 205 6.81 17.29 -6.41
CA ALA A 205 5.71 18.00 -5.76
C ALA A 205 5.97 19.50 -5.66
N ALA A 206 7.21 19.92 -5.37
CA ALA A 206 7.61 21.32 -5.27
C ALA A 206 7.59 22.08 -6.61
N SER A 207 7.39 21.41 -7.74
CA SER A 207 7.34 21.98 -9.08
C SER A 207 5.92 22.02 -9.64
N ASP A 208 5.69 22.83 -10.69
CA ASP A 208 4.45 22.83 -11.48
C ASP A 208 4.53 21.91 -12.72
N LEU A 209 5.52 21.02 -12.79
CA LEU A 209 5.68 20.10 -13.90
C LEU A 209 4.51 19.12 -14.00
N ASN A 210 4.14 18.79 -15.24
CA ASN A 210 3.23 17.67 -15.49
C ASN A 210 3.94 16.35 -15.14
N VAL A 211 3.20 15.44 -14.51
CA VAL A 211 3.72 14.15 -14.08
C VAL A 211 2.95 13.03 -14.78
N LEU A 212 3.68 12.08 -15.34
CA LEU A 212 3.09 10.88 -15.92
C LEU A 212 3.44 9.66 -15.05
N ILE A 213 2.41 9.08 -14.42
CA ILE A 213 2.53 7.99 -13.46
C ILE A 213 2.26 6.66 -14.17
N PHE A 214 3.31 5.86 -14.32
CA PHE A 214 3.22 4.50 -14.86
C PHE A 214 3.06 3.48 -13.73
N GLY A 215 2.31 2.42 -13.99
CA GLY A 215 2.18 1.29 -13.08
C GLY A 215 1.01 0.41 -13.43
N GLU A 216 1.11 -0.85 -13.06
CA GLU A 216 0.04 -1.83 -13.27
C GLU A 216 -1.26 -1.40 -12.56
N THR A 217 -2.37 -2.01 -12.97
CA THR A 217 -3.66 -1.78 -12.29
C THR A 217 -3.57 -2.22 -10.83
N GLY A 218 -4.10 -1.39 -9.92
CA GLY A 218 -4.13 -1.69 -8.49
C GLY A 218 -2.82 -1.43 -7.73
N THR A 219 -1.79 -0.82 -8.34
CA THR A 219 -0.52 -0.49 -7.66
C THR A 219 -0.59 0.72 -6.74
N GLY A 220 -1.64 1.56 -6.85
CA GLY A 220 -1.82 2.77 -6.03
C GLY A 220 -1.46 4.08 -6.75
N LYS A 221 -1.54 4.16 -8.09
CA LYS A 221 -1.28 5.39 -8.87
C LYS A 221 -2.07 6.61 -8.39
N GLU A 222 -3.31 6.41 -7.95
CA GLU A 222 -4.16 7.46 -7.38
C GLU A 222 -3.60 8.02 -6.07
N LEU A 223 -3.06 7.15 -5.19
CA LEU A 223 -2.40 7.58 -3.96
C LEU A 223 -1.16 8.42 -4.25
N VAL A 224 -0.38 8.04 -5.28
CA VAL A 224 0.79 8.80 -5.74
C VAL A 224 0.36 10.20 -6.20
N ALA A 225 -0.68 10.30 -7.04
CA ALA A 225 -1.17 11.59 -7.50
C ALA A 225 -1.66 12.48 -6.34
N LYS A 226 -2.37 11.90 -5.38
CA LYS A 226 -2.83 12.59 -4.17
C LYS A 226 -1.65 13.08 -3.33
N SER A 227 -0.64 12.25 -3.11
CA SER A 227 0.56 12.63 -2.36
C SER A 227 1.34 13.76 -3.04
N ILE A 228 1.46 13.74 -4.39
CA ILE A 228 2.08 14.83 -5.14
C ILE A 228 1.32 16.15 -4.93
N HIS A 229 -0.01 16.12 -4.98
CA HIS A 229 -0.84 17.29 -4.78
C HIS A 229 -0.73 17.84 -3.35
N GLU A 230 -0.87 16.99 -2.34
CA GLU A 230 -0.79 17.34 -0.92
C GLU A 230 0.57 17.94 -0.52
N ALA A 231 1.66 17.49 -1.15
CA ALA A 231 3.00 18.02 -0.94
C ALA A 231 3.35 19.21 -1.85
N SER A 232 2.41 19.69 -2.70
CA SER A 232 2.66 20.77 -3.66
C SER A 232 2.24 22.14 -3.13
N PRO A 233 2.73 23.26 -3.74
CA PRO A 233 2.22 24.61 -3.46
C PRO A 233 0.71 24.78 -3.72
N ARG A 234 0.10 23.85 -4.48
CA ARG A 234 -1.34 23.86 -4.81
C ARG A 234 -2.19 23.02 -3.85
N ALA A 235 -1.63 22.52 -2.73
CA ALA A 235 -2.32 21.64 -1.78
C ALA A 235 -3.64 22.22 -1.19
N VAL A 236 -3.73 23.55 -1.10
CA VAL A 236 -4.94 24.26 -0.61
C VAL A 236 -6.02 24.42 -1.67
N ASN A 237 -5.70 24.16 -2.94
CA ASN A 237 -6.58 24.27 -4.08
C ASN A 237 -7.21 22.91 -4.44
N PRO A 238 -8.23 22.86 -5.32
CA PRO A 238 -8.90 21.60 -5.61
C PRO A 238 -7.99 20.58 -6.31
N LEU A 239 -8.08 19.31 -5.90
CA LEU A 239 -7.63 18.15 -6.66
C LEU A 239 -8.84 17.51 -7.32
N VAL A 240 -8.93 17.60 -8.64
CA VAL A 240 -10.06 17.11 -9.43
C VAL A 240 -9.68 15.80 -10.12
N TYR A 241 -10.55 14.81 -10.08
CA TYR A 241 -10.33 13.47 -10.64
C TYR A 241 -11.17 13.21 -11.88
N LEU A 242 -10.56 12.53 -12.85
CA LEU A 242 -11.28 11.94 -13.99
C LEU A 242 -10.63 10.62 -14.38
N ASN A 243 -11.44 9.56 -14.46
CA ASN A 243 -11.03 8.30 -15.07
C ASN A 243 -11.44 8.27 -16.54
N CYS A 244 -10.48 8.19 -17.44
CA CYS A 244 -10.69 8.28 -18.89
C CYS A 244 -11.25 6.98 -19.50
N ALA A 245 -11.05 5.82 -18.85
CA ALA A 245 -11.54 4.53 -19.34
C ALA A 245 -13.05 4.31 -19.10
N ALA A 246 -13.64 5.01 -18.16
CA ALA A 246 -15.01 4.78 -17.70
C ALA A 246 -16.09 5.44 -18.56
N LEU A 247 -15.71 6.25 -19.59
CA LEU A 247 -16.64 7.16 -20.27
C LEU A 247 -16.64 6.97 -21.80
N PRO A 248 -17.82 6.93 -22.44
CA PRO A 248 -17.92 7.11 -23.88
C PRO A 248 -17.30 8.44 -24.32
N GLU A 249 -16.77 8.54 -25.54
CA GLU A 249 -16.02 9.71 -26.03
C GLU A 249 -16.76 11.04 -25.86
N SER A 250 -18.03 11.10 -26.23
CA SER A 250 -18.84 12.32 -26.12
C SER A 250 -19.06 12.76 -24.67
N VAL A 251 -19.16 11.79 -23.75
CA VAL A 251 -19.28 12.08 -22.30
C VAL A 251 -17.94 12.51 -21.75
N ALA A 252 -16.85 11.87 -22.15
CA ALA A 252 -15.49 12.24 -21.72
C ALA A 252 -15.14 13.67 -22.17
N GLU A 253 -15.53 14.06 -23.37
CA GLU A 253 -15.36 15.42 -23.87
C GLU A 253 -16.11 16.45 -23.01
N SER A 254 -17.39 16.17 -22.76
CA SER A 254 -18.23 17.02 -21.92
C SER A 254 -17.75 17.10 -20.46
N GLU A 255 -17.27 15.98 -19.89
CA GLU A 255 -16.69 15.99 -18.54
C GLU A 255 -15.38 16.78 -18.48
N LEU A 256 -14.47 16.62 -19.45
CA LEU A 256 -13.19 17.33 -19.49
C LEU A 256 -13.36 18.84 -19.67
N PHE A 257 -14.11 19.25 -20.73
CA PHE A 257 -14.15 20.63 -21.21
C PHE A 257 -15.44 21.38 -20.86
N GLY A 258 -16.48 20.66 -20.38
CA GLY A 258 -17.80 21.23 -20.15
C GLY A 258 -18.63 21.37 -21.43
N HIS A 259 -19.89 21.78 -21.28
CA HIS A 259 -20.77 22.01 -22.39
C HIS A 259 -21.75 23.18 -22.12
N VAL A 260 -22.23 23.80 -23.19
CA VAL A 260 -23.33 24.76 -23.12
C VAL A 260 -24.67 24.08 -23.40
N LYS A 261 -25.74 24.67 -22.94
CA LYS A 261 -27.11 24.21 -23.22
C LYS A 261 -27.32 24.05 -24.73
N GLY A 262 -27.79 22.89 -25.16
CA GLY A 262 -28.07 22.58 -26.56
C GLY A 262 -26.90 22.06 -27.36
N ALA A 263 -25.72 21.83 -26.74
CA ALA A 263 -24.52 21.32 -27.41
C ALA A 263 -24.72 19.91 -28.01
N PHE A 264 -25.55 19.10 -27.40
CA PHE A 264 -25.95 17.77 -27.89
C PHE A 264 -27.32 17.36 -27.34
N THR A 265 -27.90 16.29 -27.88
CA THR A 265 -29.20 15.76 -27.42
C THR A 265 -29.10 15.32 -25.97
N GLY A 266 -29.74 16.10 -25.05
CA GLY A 266 -29.67 15.90 -23.61
C GLY A 266 -28.90 16.98 -22.82
N ALA A 267 -28.28 17.95 -23.49
CA ALA A 267 -27.64 19.10 -22.86
C ALA A 267 -28.69 20.13 -22.42
N ILE A 268 -29.35 19.90 -21.30
CA ILE A 268 -30.47 20.72 -20.78
C ILE A 268 -29.96 22.02 -20.14
N SER A 269 -28.75 22.02 -19.59
CA SER A 269 -28.13 23.15 -18.88
C SER A 269 -26.66 23.31 -19.25
N ASN A 270 -26.06 24.45 -18.93
CA ASN A 270 -24.60 24.62 -19.01
C ASN A 270 -23.95 23.82 -17.88
N ARG A 271 -22.81 23.16 -18.18
CA ARG A 271 -22.02 22.43 -17.18
C ARG A 271 -20.55 22.75 -17.34
N SER A 272 -19.88 23.09 -16.24
CA SER A 272 -18.45 23.30 -16.20
C SER A 272 -17.70 21.98 -16.33
N GLY A 273 -16.60 22.00 -17.07
CA GLY A 273 -15.70 20.85 -17.24
C GLY A 273 -14.72 20.68 -16.09
N LYS A 274 -14.07 19.52 -16.04
CA LYS A 274 -13.06 19.20 -15.02
C LYS A 274 -11.89 20.18 -15.02
N PHE A 275 -11.48 20.69 -16.19
CA PHE A 275 -10.45 21.71 -16.28
C PHE A 275 -10.86 23.03 -15.60
N GLU A 276 -12.12 23.47 -15.80
CA GLU A 276 -12.61 24.66 -15.11
C GLU A 276 -12.70 24.43 -13.58
N MET A 277 -13.14 23.24 -13.16
CA MET A 277 -13.24 22.90 -11.75
C MET A 277 -11.86 22.80 -11.06
N ALA A 278 -10.81 22.50 -11.83
CA ALA A 278 -9.44 22.36 -11.36
C ALA A 278 -8.64 23.68 -11.50
N ASP A 279 -9.26 24.78 -11.87
CA ASP A 279 -8.55 26.04 -12.08
C ASP A 279 -7.78 26.48 -10.83
N ASN A 280 -6.52 26.88 -11.01
CA ASN A 280 -5.50 27.13 -9.97
C ASN A 280 -5.12 25.91 -9.12
N GLY A 281 -5.69 24.74 -9.39
CA GLY A 281 -5.48 23.49 -8.67
C GLY A 281 -4.75 22.44 -9.50
N THR A 282 -5.15 21.18 -9.29
CA THR A 282 -4.56 20.01 -9.95
C THR A 282 -5.65 19.13 -10.56
N LEU A 283 -5.46 18.68 -11.80
CA LEU A 283 -6.31 17.70 -12.47
C LEU A 283 -5.56 16.36 -12.58
N PHE A 284 -6.14 15.33 -12.02
CA PHE A 284 -5.64 13.96 -12.15
C PHE A 284 -6.46 13.20 -13.21
N LEU A 285 -5.76 12.73 -14.25
CA LEU A 285 -6.32 11.96 -15.36
C LEU A 285 -5.85 10.50 -15.23
N ASP A 286 -6.75 9.63 -14.77
CA ASP A 286 -6.44 8.19 -14.69
C ASP A 286 -6.74 7.51 -16.01
N GLU A 287 -5.94 6.48 -16.35
CA GLU A 287 -5.99 5.70 -17.58
C GLU A 287 -6.00 6.59 -18.85
N ILE A 288 -5.04 7.53 -18.90
CA ILE A 288 -4.92 8.53 -20.00
C ILE A 288 -4.77 7.87 -21.39
N GLY A 289 -4.22 6.64 -21.44
CA GLY A 289 -4.05 5.86 -22.67
C GLY A 289 -5.36 5.42 -23.34
N GLU A 290 -6.50 5.59 -22.66
CA GLU A 290 -7.83 5.24 -23.19
C GLU A 290 -8.52 6.39 -23.96
N LEU A 291 -7.95 7.60 -23.94
CA LEU A 291 -8.51 8.74 -24.64
C LEU A 291 -8.46 8.53 -26.16
N SER A 292 -9.54 8.91 -26.87
CA SER A 292 -9.55 8.95 -28.33
C SER A 292 -8.56 10.01 -28.87
N LEU A 293 -8.07 9.82 -30.08
CA LEU A 293 -7.14 10.76 -30.74
C LEU A 293 -7.70 12.18 -30.85
N SER A 294 -9.01 12.32 -30.98
CA SER A 294 -9.68 13.63 -31.02
C SER A 294 -9.59 14.36 -29.68
N LEU A 295 -9.81 13.65 -28.55
CA LEU A 295 -9.68 14.19 -27.22
C LEU A 295 -8.22 14.46 -26.84
N GLN A 296 -7.29 13.61 -27.29
CA GLN A 296 -5.85 13.83 -27.13
C GLN A 296 -5.42 15.16 -27.79
N ALA A 297 -5.97 15.50 -28.99
CA ALA A 297 -5.66 16.77 -29.65
C ALA A 297 -6.18 17.98 -28.89
N LYS A 298 -7.38 17.89 -28.29
CA LYS A 298 -7.95 18.96 -27.46
C LYS A 298 -7.18 19.10 -26.15
N LEU A 299 -6.82 18.00 -25.50
CA LEU A 299 -6.01 18.00 -24.29
C LEU A 299 -4.64 18.66 -24.51
N LEU A 300 -4.00 18.36 -25.66
CA LEU A 300 -2.73 18.99 -26.02
C LEU A 300 -2.83 20.52 -26.07
N ARG A 301 -3.91 21.05 -26.65
CA ARG A 301 -4.14 22.50 -26.70
C ARG A 301 -4.21 23.11 -25.30
N VAL A 302 -4.94 22.48 -24.39
CA VAL A 302 -5.02 22.96 -22.99
C VAL A 302 -3.66 22.93 -22.32
N LEU A 303 -2.88 21.85 -22.48
CA LEU A 303 -1.55 21.72 -21.91
C LEU A 303 -0.52 22.72 -22.48
N GLN A 304 -0.73 23.20 -23.71
CA GLN A 304 0.16 24.15 -24.37
C GLN A 304 -0.16 25.61 -24.05
N TYR A 305 -1.45 25.95 -24.07
CA TYR A 305 -1.90 27.35 -24.03
C TYR A 305 -2.73 27.71 -22.80
N GLY A 306 -3.21 26.71 -22.06
CA GLY A 306 -4.15 26.91 -20.95
C GLY A 306 -5.58 27.22 -21.40
N ASP A 307 -5.87 27.15 -22.72
CA ASP A 307 -7.16 27.54 -23.27
C ASP A 307 -8.08 26.34 -23.39
N ILE A 308 -9.28 26.44 -22.83
CA ILE A 308 -10.35 25.46 -22.95
C ILE A 308 -11.53 26.06 -23.71
N GLN A 309 -12.25 25.20 -24.42
CA GLN A 309 -13.48 25.55 -25.14
C GLN A 309 -14.57 24.55 -24.77
N ARG A 310 -15.70 25.01 -24.27
CA ARG A 310 -16.86 24.17 -23.95
C ARG A 310 -17.46 23.59 -25.22
N VAL A 311 -18.00 22.37 -25.13
CA VAL A 311 -18.71 21.75 -26.24
C VAL A 311 -19.93 22.61 -26.61
N GLY A 312 -20.00 23.00 -27.88
CA GLY A 312 -21.07 23.87 -28.41
C GLY A 312 -20.89 25.37 -28.13
N ASP A 313 -19.75 25.81 -27.60
CA ASP A 313 -19.42 27.23 -27.43
C ASP A 313 -18.21 27.61 -28.29
N ASP A 314 -18.22 28.79 -28.89
CA ASP A 314 -17.08 29.31 -29.65
C ASP A 314 -16.11 30.14 -28.77
N ARG A 315 -16.44 30.37 -27.51
CA ARG A 315 -15.59 31.13 -26.57
C ARG A 315 -14.57 30.26 -25.90
N SER A 316 -13.31 30.70 -25.90
CA SER A 316 -12.27 30.10 -25.10
C SER A 316 -12.20 30.73 -23.72
N HIS A 317 -11.89 29.91 -22.71
CA HIS A 317 -11.61 30.28 -21.33
C HIS A 317 -10.19 29.86 -20.99
N ARG A 318 -9.47 30.72 -20.29
CA ARG A 318 -8.12 30.39 -19.85
C ARG A 318 -8.15 29.81 -18.45
N VAL A 319 -7.41 28.74 -18.23
CA VAL A 319 -7.27 28.04 -16.93
C VAL A 319 -5.81 27.81 -16.62
N ASP A 320 -5.47 27.81 -15.34
CA ASP A 320 -4.15 27.43 -14.82
C ASP A 320 -4.27 26.12 -14.03
N VAL A 321 -3.98 25.00 -14.67
CA VAL A 321 -4.17 23.67 -14.08
C VAL A 321 -2.89 22.86 -14.19
N ARG A 322 -2.39 22.35 -13.04
CA ARG A 322 -1.35 21.33 -13.03
C ARG A 322 -1.95 19.97 -13.39
N VAL A 323 -1.37 19.26 -14.36
CA VAL A 323 -1.89 17.98 -14.81
C VAL A 323 -1.01 16.84 -14.32
N LEU A 324 -1.63 15.88 -13.62
CA LEU A 324 -1.06 14.58 -13.28
C LEU A 324 -1.81 13.54 -14.09
N ALA A 325 -1.12 12.69 -14.85
CA ALA A 325 -1.73 11.64 -15.67
C ALA A 325 -1.23 10.27 -15.21
N ALA A 326 -2.08 9.26 -15.26
CA ALA A 326 -1.71 7.88 -14.93
C ALA A 326 -2.14 6.92 -16.03
N THR A 327 -1.37 5.83 -16.18
CA THR A 327 -1.70 4.77 -17.12
C THR A 327 -1.04 3.45 -16.72
N ASN A 328 -1.67 2.33 -17.09
CA ASN A 328 -1.10 0.99 -17.04
C ASN A 328 -0.55 0.54 -18.39
N ARG A 329 -0.78 1.28 -19.48
CA ARG A 329 -0.33 0.96 -20.83
C ARG A 329 1.06 1.51 -21.12
N ASP A 330 1.81 0.82 -21.98
CA ASP A 330 3.01 1.40 -22.57
C ASP A 330 2.63 2.42 -23.66
N LEU A 331 2.69 3.72 -23.29
CA LEU A 331 2.35 4.79 -24.21
C LEU A 331 3.34 4.92 -25.37
N ARG A 332 4.58 4.40 -25.26
CA ARG A 332 5.55 4.42 -26.36
C ARG A 332 5.12 3.45 -27.44
N GLU A 333 4.68 2.25 -27.06
CA GLU A 333 4.08 1.30 -27.98
C GLU A 333 2.79 1.84 -28.60
N ALA A 334 1.93 2.48 -27.80
CA ALA A 334 0.71 3.12 -28.29
C ALA A 334 0.99 4.25 -29.30
N VAL A 335 2.08 5.00 -29.14
CA VAL A 335 2.53 6.00 -30.14
C VAL A 335 2.97 5.34 -31.42
N LEU A 336 3.76 4.27 -31.35
CA LEU A 336 4.19 3.51 -32.54
C LEU A 336 3.01 2.88 -33.29
N ALA A 337 1.99 2.43 -32.55
CA ALA A 337 0.76 1.88 -33.11
C ALA A 337 -0.23 2.95 -33.63
N GLY A 338 0.10 4.24 -33.50
CA GLY A 338 -0.79 5.35 -33.89
C GLY A 338 -2.03 5.53 -33.04
N GLN A 339 -2.07 4.91 -31.84
CA GLN A 339 -3.19 5.00 -30.88
C GLN A 339 -3.01 6.16 -29.90
N PHE A 340 -1.80 6.67 -29.74
CA PHE A 340 -1.48 7.82 -28.91
C PHE A 340 -0.61 8.83 -29.67
N ARG A 341 -0.85 10.12 -29.47
CA ARG A 341 -0.09 11.18 -30.16
C ARG A 341 1.28 11.39 -29.53
N ALA A 342 2.32 11.43 -30.31
CA ALA A 342 3.68 11.65 -29.83
C ALA A 342 3.86 13.04 -29.16
N ASP A 343 3.23 14.10 -29.72
CA ASP A 343 3.29 15.45 -29.17
C ASP A 343 2.65 15.53 -27.75
N LEU A 344 1.52 14.87 -27.55
CA LEU A 344 0.88 14.78 -26.24
C LEU A 344 1.72 13.97 -25.25
N PHE A 345 2.30 12.84 -25.69
CA PHE A 345 3.18 12.04 -24.84
C PHE A 345 4.34 12.86 -24.30
N HIS A 346 5.03 13.61 -25.14
CA HIS A 346 6.13 14.48 -24.69
C HIS A 346 5.68 15.60 -23.75
N ARG A 347 4.46 16.12 -23.90
CA ARG A 347 3.95 17.17 -23.03
C ARG A 347 3.48 16.66 -21.67
N LEU A 348 3.00 15.41 -21.58
CA LEU A 348 2.63 14.74 -20.34
C LEU A 348 3.83 14.15 -19.61
N SER A 349 4.76 13.53 -20.35
CA SER A 349 5.92 12.81 -19.81
C SER A 349 7.10 13.75 -19.51
N VAL A 350 6.83 14.90 -18.89
CA VAL A 350 7.90 15.83 -18.45
C VAL A 350 8.64 15.25 -17.25
N PHE A 351 7.88 14.67 -16.32
CA PHE A 351 8.44 13.92 -15.19
C PHE A 351 7.74 12.56 -15.10
N PRO A 352 8.38 11.49 -15.60
CA PRO A 352 7.81 10.14 -15.48
C PRO A 352 8.09 9.55 -14.10
N LEU A 353 7.05 8.98 -13.47
CA LEU A 353 7.14 8.21 -12.24
C LEU A 353 6.68 6.78 -12.50
N THR A 354 7.37 5.80 -11.92
CA THR A 354 6.98 4.40 -12.04
C THR A 354 6.64 3.82 -10.67
N VAL A 355 5.40 3.36 -10.52
CA VAL A 355 4.95 2.68 -9.29
C VAL A 355 5.28 1.20 -9.43
N PRO A 356 6.17 0.64 -8.60
CA PRO A 356 6.56 -0.76 -8.71
C PRO A 356 5.36 -1.68 -8.44
N PRO A 357 5.22 -2.81 -9.15
CA PRO A 357 4.20 -3.80 -8.85
C PRO A 357 4.48 -4.49 -7.50
N LEU A 358 3.44 -5.02 -6.84
CA LEU A 358 3.53 -5.55 -5.49
C LEU A 358 4.54 -6.70 -5.36
N ARG A 359 4.68 -7.54 -6.39
CA ARG A 359 5.67 -8.62 -6.46
C ARG A 359 7.13 -8.16 -6.39
N GLU A 360 7.41 -6.90 -6.72
CA GLU A 360 8.76 -6.30 -6.68
C GLU A 360 9.01 -5.53 -5.37
N ARG A 361 8.02 -5.45 -4.48
CA ARG A 361 8.10 -4.73 -3.20
C ARG A 361 8.51 -5.61 -2.02
N GLY A 362 8.86 -6.89 -2.24
CA GLY A 362 9.33 -7.79 -1.18
C GLY A 362 8.36 -7.90 0.01
N ASP A 363 8.85 -7.57 1.20
CA ASP A 363 8.07 -7.67 2.44
C ASP A 363 6.90 -6.66 2.56
N ASP A 364 6.80 -5.67 1.68
CA ASP A 364 5.71 -4.69 1.73
C ASP A 364 4.32 -5.34 1.62
N VAL A 365 4.22 -6.51 0.99
CA VAL A 365 2.96 -7.28 0.97
C VAL A 365 2.48 -7.63 2.37
N VAL A 366 3.39 -7.96 3.28
CA VAL A 366 3.04 -8.32 4.67
C VAL A 366 2.66 -7.07 5.46
N LEU A 367 3.35 -5.95 5.24
CA LEU A 367 3.02 -4.65 5.85
C LEU A 367 1.60 -4.21 5.44
N LEU A 368 1.31 -4.23 4.14
CA LEU A 368 0.00 -3.88 3.60
C LEU A 368 -1.10 -4.82 4.12
N ALA A 369 -0.81 -6.12 4.23
CA ALA A 369 -1.74 -7.08 4.82
C ALA A 369 -2.04 -6.75 6.29
N GLY A 370 -1.02 -6.37 7.09
CA GLY A 370 -1.20 -5.89 8.47
C GLY A 370 -2.10 -4.65 8.55
N TYR A 371 -1.88 -3.69 7.65
CA TYR A 371 -2.72 -2.50 7.54
C TYR A 371 -4.19 -2.86 7.24
N PHE A 372 -4.44 -3.70 6.26
CA PHE A 372 -5.80 -4.12 5.91
C PHE A 372 -6.46 -4.97 7.01
N CYS A 373 -5.69 -5.80 7.72
CA CYS A 373 -6.18 -6.52 8.89
C CYS A 373 -6.70 -5.55 9.97
N GLU A 374 -5.95 -4.48 10.24
CA GLU A 374 -6.34 -3.47 11.22
C GLU A 374 -7.58 -2.67 10.75
N GLN A 375 -7.65 -2.32 9.48
CA GLN A 375 -8.84 -1.69 8.90
C GLN A 375 -10.08 -2.61 9.01
N CYS A 376 -9.93 -3.92 8.74
CA CYS A 376 -11.01 -4.89 8.92
C CYS A 376 -11.44 -4.99 10.39
N ARG A 377 -10.46 -5.02 11.31
CA ARG A 377 -10.73 -5.07 12.75
C ARG A 377 -11.63 -3.91 13.18
N LEU A 378 -11.26 -2.70 12.81
CA LEU A 378 -12.02 -1.48 13.14
C LEU A 378 -13.42 -1.48 12.51
N ARG A 379 -13.52 -1.78 11.20
CA ARG A 379 -14.81 -1.77 10.48
C ARG A 379 -15.80 -2.81 10.97
N MET A 380 -15.31 -3.98 11.40
CA MET A 380 -16.16 -5.10 11.82
C MET A 380 -16.35 -5.18 13.34
N GLY A 381 -15.75 -4.26 14.10
CA GLY A 381 -15.81 -4.23 15.57
C GLY A 381 -15.20 -5.49 16.20
N LEU A 382 -14.12 -6.01 15.59
CA LEU A 382 -13.41 -7.18 16.10
C LEU A 382 -12.42 -6.77 17.18
N SER A 383 -12.23 -7.63 18.17
CA SER A 383 -11.20 -7.41 19.20
C SER A 383 -9.79 -7.63 18.61
N ARG A 384 -9.65 -8.64 17.70
CA ARG A 384 -8.36 -9.03 17.15
C ARG A 384 -8.46 -9.62 15.75
N VAL A 385 -7.51 -9.27 14.87
CA VAL A 385 -7.30 -9.92 13.56
C VAL A 385 -5.83 -10.22 13.38
N VAL A 386 -5.47 -11.48 13.24
CA VAL A 386 -4.08 -11.98 13.18
C VAL A 386 -3.85 -12.83 11.93
N LEU A 387 -2.66 -12.67 11.33
CA LEU A 387 -2.17 -13.53 10.26
C LEU A 387 -1.35 -14.69 10.84
N SER A 388 -1.76 -15.93 10.59
CA SER A 388 -0.94 -17.09 10.96
C SER A 388 0.38 -17.11 10.19
N PRO A 389 1.43 -17.81 10.66
CA PRO A 389 2.68 -17.95 9.92
C PRO A 389 2.47 -18.51 8.51
N GLY A 390 1.58 -19.50 8.35
CA GLY A 390 1.24 -20.05 7.03
C GLY A 390 0.55 -19.03 6.11
N ALA A 391 -0.31 -18.14 6.66
CA ALA A 391 -0.91 -17.05 5.89
C ALA A 391 0.15 -16.06 5.40
N ARG A 392 1.10 -15.65 6.25
CA ARG A 392 2.20 -14.77 5.86
C ARG A 392 3.09 -15.37 4.77
N SER A 393 3.44 -16.66 4.90
CA SER A 393 4.21 -17.37 3.87
C SER A 393 3.46 -17.41 2.53
N HIS A 394 2.15 -17.63 2.56
CA HIS A 394 1.30 -17.61 1.37
C HIS A 394 1.30 -16.23 0.71
N LEU A 395 1.11 -15.14 1.48
CA LEU A 395 1.13 -13.77 0.98
C LEU A 395 2.45 -13.42 0.27
N LEU A 396 3.60 -13.91 0.79
CA LEU A 396 4.93 -13.69 0.21
C LEU A 396 5.16 -14.50 -1.06
N SER A 397 4.54 -15.68 -1.19
CA SER A 397 4.75 -16.58 -2.33
C SER A 397 3.84 -16.27 -3.52
N TYR A 398 2.74 -15.56 -3.30
CA TYR A 398 1.77 -15.25 -4.36
C TYR A 398 2.18 -14.01 -5.16
N GLY A 399 1.95 -14.03 -6.48
CA GLY A 399 2.43 -12.99 -7.42
C GLY A 399 1.63 -11.70 -7.47
N TRP A 400 0.42 -11.65 -6.89
CA TRP A 400 -0.47 -10.49 -6.82
C TRP A 400 -0.67 -9.76 -8.16
N PRO A 401 -1.23 -10.41 -9.20
CA PRO A 401 -1.43 -9.77 -10.52
C PRO A 401 -2.32 -8.53 -10.46
N GLY A 402 -3.30 -8.46 -9.54
CA GLY A 402 -4.10 -7.27 -9.27
C GLY A 402 -3.51 -6.35 -8.20
N ASN A 403 -2.24 -6.56 -7.82
CA ASN A 403 -1.48 -5.71 -6.92
C ASN A 403 -2.16 -5.45 -5.56
N VAL A 404 -2.08 -4.22 -5.06
CA VAL A 404 -2.60 -3.83 -3.73
C VAL A 404 -4.12 -3.95 -3.65
N ARG A 405 -4.83 -3.67 -4.75
CA ARG A 405 -6.31 -3.81 -4.79
C ARG A 405 -6.74 -5.27 -4.61
N GLU A 406 -6.02 -6.19 -5.24
CA GLU A 406 -6.27 -7.62 -5.09
C GLU A 406 -5.94 -8.09 -3.66
N LEU A 407 -4.81 -7.65 -3.10
CA LEU A 407 -4.43 -7.95 -1.72
C LEU A 407 -5.48 -7.46 -0.72
N GLU A 408 -5.97 -6.23 -0.86
CA GLU A 408 -7.04 -5.67 -0.02
C GLU A 408 -8.28 -6.56 -0.04
N HIS A 409 -8.76 -6.91 -1.24
CA HIS A 409 -9.94 -7.77 -1.39
C HIS A 409 -9.71 -9.18 -0.83
N ALA A 410 -8.51 -9.75 -1.01
CA ALA A 410 -8.15 -11.05 -0.48
C ALA A 410 -8.15 -11.07 1.05
N ILE A 411 -7.57 -10.05 1.70
CA ILE A 411 -7.59 -9.91 3.16
C ILE A 411 -9.02 -9.73 3.67
N HIS A 412 -9.82 -8.83 3.08
CA HIS A 412 -11.22 -8.63 3.47
C HIS A 412 -12.00 -9.94 3.40
N ARG A 413 -11.88 -10.70 2.31
CA ARG A 413 -12.52 -12.00 2.14
C ARG A 413 -12.04 -13.01 3.19
N ALA A 414 -10.73 -13.08 3.41
CA ALA A 414 -10.14 -14.01 4.37
C ALA A 414 -10.63 -13.74 5.81
N VAL A 415 -10.77 -12.46 6.21
CA VAL A 415 -11.35 -12.07 7.50
C VAL A 415 -12.81 -12.57 7.63
N VAL A 416 -13.64 -12.35 6.59
CA VAL A 416 -15.04 -12.77 6.59
C VAL A 416 -15.14 -14.30 6.70
N LEU A 417 -14.35 -15.04 5.93
CA LEU A 417 -14.32 -16.51 5.96
C LEU A 417 -13.82 -17.04 7.30
N ALA A 418 -12.78 -16.44 7.85
CA ALA A 418 -12.22 -16.83 9.14
C ALA A 418 -13.22 -16.57 10.29
N ARG A 419 -13.94 -15.45 10.26
CA ARG A 419 -15.01 -15.13 11.21
C ARG A 419 -16.16 -16.14 11.16
N ALA A 420 -16.56 -16.58 9.98
CA ALA A 420 -17.66 -17.54 9.81
C ALA A 420 -17.35 -18.93 10.40
N THR A 421 -16.08 -19.27 10.60
CA THR A 421 -15.63 -20.58 11.11
C THR A 421 -15.46 -20.61 12.64
N ARG A 422 -15.50 -19.46 13.33
CA ARG A 422 -15.36 -19.35 14.80
C ARG A 422 -16.39 -18.37 15.35
N SER A 423 -17.03 -18.75 16.46
CA SER A 423 -17.90 -17.84 17.23
C SER A 423 -17.00 -17.01 18.15
N GLY A 424 -16.87 -15.70 17.89
CA GLY A 424 -16.10 -14.78 18.73
C GLY A 424 -15.61 -13.56 17.96
N ASP A 425 -15.07 -12.57 18.67
CA ASP A 425 -14.57 -11.32 18.11
C ASP A 425 -13.09 -11.40 17.71
N GLU A 426 -12.47 -12.57 17.89
CA GLU A 426 -11.09 -12.85 17.52
C GLU A 426 -11.02 -13.64 16.21
N VAL A 427 -10.23 -13.16 15.26
CA VAL A 427 -10.08 -13.76 13.93
C VAL A 427 -8.63 -14.10 13.66
N VAL A 428 -8.36 -15.38 13.35
CA VAL A 428 -7.04 -15.84 12.87
C VAL A 428 -7.17 -16.25 11.41
N ILE A 429 -6.45 -15.56 10.56
CA ILE A 429 -6.40 -15.84 9.12
C ILE A 429 -5.34 -16.92 8.86
N HIS A 430 -5.74 -18.04 8.25
CA HIS A 430 -4.86 -19.12 7.82
C HIS A 430 -4.73 -19.15 6.31
N ALA A 431 -3.68 -19.79 5.77
CA ALA A 431 -3.45 -19.95 4.32
C ALA A 431 -4.69 -20.50 3.57
N ARG A 432 -5.44 -21.43 4.19
CA ARG A 432 -6.67 -22.00 3.60
C ARG A 432 -7.75 -20.95 3.27
N HIS A 433 -7.75 -19.79 3.91
CA HIS A 433 -8.74 -18.73 3.66
C HIS A 433 -8.44 -17.97 2.36
N PHE A 434 -7.27 -18.20 1.76
CA PHE A 434 -6.87 -17.67 0.43
C PHE A 434 -7.07 -18.69 -0.70
N ALA A 435 -7.30 -19.99 -0.41
CA ALA A 435 -7.34 -21.07 -1.41
C ALA A 435 -8.33 -20.82 -2.57
N GLN A 436 -9.51 -20.26 -2.29
CA GLN A 436 -10.48 -19.90 -3.34
C GLN A 436 -10.02 -18.72 -4.22
N HIS A 437 -9.09 -17.90 -3.71
CA HIS A 437 -8.50 -16.81 -4.47
C HIS A 437 -7.53 -17.34 -5.52
N ASP A 438 -6.75 -18.37 -5.19
CA ASP A 438 -5.80 -19.02 -6.09
C ASP A 438 -6.51 -19.70 -7.27
N GLU A 439 -7.70 -20.28 -7.05
CA GLU A 439 -8.52 -20.87 -8.12
C GLU A 439 -9.02 -19.80 -9.12
N ILE A 440 -9.50 -18.66 -8.61
CA ILE A 440 -9.99 -17.55 -9.46
C ILE A 440 -8.83 -16.91 -10.23
N ALA A 441 -7.68 -16.72 -9.59
CA ALA A 441 -6.50 -16.16 -10.22
C ALA A 441 -5.91 -17.11 -11.27
N SER A 442 -5.95 -18.43 -11.05
CA SER A 442 -5.52 -19.43 -12.05
C SER A 442 -6.42 -19.41 -13.28
N ILE A 443 -7.71 -19.11 -13.12
CA ILE A 443 -8.65 -18.93 -14.26
C ILE A 443 -8.33 -17.64 -15.03
N ALA A 444 -7.98 -16.56 -14.34
CA ALA A 444 -7.60 -15.29 -14.96
C ALA A 444 -6.25 -15.38 -15.72
N GLN A 445 -5.33 -16.23 -15.27
CA GLN A 445 -4.06 -16.49 -15.98
C GLN A 445 -4.19 -17.43 -17.17
N VAL A 446 -5.31 -18.13 -17.33
CA VAL A 446 -5.58 -19.07 -18.45
C VAL A 446 -6.18 -18.36 -19.67
N VAL A 447 -6.46 -17.06 -19.61
CA VAL A 447 -6.73 -16.30 -20.84
C VAL A 447 -5.36 -15.94 -21.44
N PRO A 448 -4.84 -16.67 -22.44
CA PRO A 448 -3.59 -16.30 -23.08
C PRO A 448 -3.82 -15.00 -23.84
N GLU A 449 -3.04 -13.99 -23.49
CA GLU A 449 -2.83 -12.78 -24.28
C GLU A 449 -2.05 -13.14 -25.57
N ARG A 450 -2.64 -13.99 -26.42
CA ARG A 450 -2.13 -14.32 -27.75
C ARG A 450 -3.16 -13.93 -28.79
N ALA A 451 -3.20 -12.65 -29.08
CA ALA A 451 -4.12 -12.03 -30.02
C ALA A 451 -3.86 -12.36 -31.51
N HIS A 452 -3.02 -13.35 -31.84
CA HIS A 452 -2.67 -13.65 -33.22
C HIS A 452 -2.56 -15.15 -33.57
N GLU A 453 -3.04 -16.07 -32.74
CA GLU A 453 -3.12 -17.48 -33.10
C GLU A 453 -4.46 -17.74 -33.80
N ASN A 454 -4.42 -18.39 -34.96
CA ASN A 454 -5.66 -18.85 -35.58
C ASN A 454 -6.32 -19.93 -34.70
N LEU A 455 -7.62 -20.15 -34.84
CA LEU A 455 -8.40 -21.10 -34.03
C LEU A 455 -7.80 -22.52 -34.03
N ARG A 456 -7.12 -22.91 -35.06
CA ARG A 456 -6.48 -24.21 -35.17
C ARG A 456 -5.29 -24.31 -34.21
N ASP A 457 -4.40 -23.32 -34.21
CA ASP A 457 -3.19 -23.33 -33.36
C ASP A 457 -3.57 -23.24 -31.88
N ALA A 458 -4.56 -22.43 -31.53
CA ALA A 458 -5.11 -22.34 -30.19
C ALA A 458 -5.73 -23.67 -29.71
N THR A 459 -6.47 -24.36 -30.61
CA THR A 459 -7.07 -25.69 -30.34
C THR A 459 -5.98 -26.74 -30.13
N GLU A 460 -4.94 -26.73 -30.96
CA GLU A 460 -3.84 -27.69 -30.87
C GLU A 460 -3.01 -27.45 -29.59
N ALA A 461 -2.78 -26.20 -29.21
CA ALA A 461 -2.10 -25.85 -27.93
C ALA A 461 -2.91 -26.34 -26.73
N PHE A 462 -4.22 -26.11 -26.71
CA PHE A 462 -5.10 -26.59 -25.64
C PHE A 462 -5.11 -28.12 -25.56
N GLN A 463 -5.21 -28.81 -26.69
CA GLN A 463 -5.16 -30.27 -26.75
C GLN A 463 -3.83 -30.82 -26.22
N ARG A 464 -2.67 -30.21 -26.57
CA ARG A 464 -1.36 -30.58 -26.02
C ARG A 464 -1.35 -30.47 -24.50
N GLN A 465 -1.80 -29.35 -23.96
CA GLN A 465 -1.80 -29.10 -22.54
C GLN A 465 -2.67 -30.12 -21.79
N MET A 466 -3.87 -30.40 -22.26
CA MET A 466 -4.79 -31.36 -21.66
C MET A 466 -4.20 -32.79 -21.65
N ILE A 467 -3.63 -33.22 -22.76
CA ILE A 467 -3.02 -34.56 -22.89
C ILE A 467 -1.78 -34.67 -21.96
N THR A 468 -0.91 -33.67 -21.95
CA THR A 468 0.30 -33.66 -21.09
C THR A 468 -0.08 -33.74 -19.62
N ARG A 469 -1.04 -32.91 -19.17
CA ARG A 469 -1.52 -32.92 -17.79
C ARG A 469 -2.14 -34.28 -17.40
N ALA A 470 -2.96 -34.87 -18.28
CA ALA A 470 -3.56 -36.17 -18.04
C ALA A 470 -2.52 -37.31 -17.99
N LEU A 471 -1.46 -37.23 -18.80
CA LEU A 471 -0.34 -38.18 -18.75
C LEU A 471 0.48 -38.08 -17.46
N GLU A 472 0.75 -36.87 -16.99
CA GLU A 472 1.44 -36.62 -15.70
C GLU A 472 0.64 -37.18 -14.53
N GLN A 473 -0.67 -36.93 -14.49
CA GLN A 473 -1.57 -37.43 -13.46
C GLN A 473 -1.75 -38.95 -13.44
N ASN A 474 -1.55 -39.59 -14.57
CA ASN A 474 -1.72 -41.05 -14.72
C ASN A 474 -0.39 -41.79 -14.94
N ASN A 475 0.74 -41.29 -14.40
CA ASN A 475 2.04 -41.92 -14.46
C ASN A 475 2.46 -42.33 -15.90
N ARG A 476 2.15 -41.53 -16.90
CA ARG A 476 2.36 -41.76 -18.34
C ARG A 476 1.68 -43.01 -18.91
N ASN A 477 0.63 -43.49 -18.26
CA ASN A 477 -0.17 -44.63 -18.76
C ASN A 477 -1.24 -44.14 -19.75
N TRP A 478 -1.03 -44.41 -21.02
CA TRP A 478 -1.90 -43.97 -22.13
C TRP A 478 -3.34 -44.48 -22.03
N ALA A 479 -3.54 -45.74 -21.56
CA ALA A 479 -4.87 -46.31 -21.42
C ALA A 479 -5.64 -45.65 -20.25
N ALA A 480 -4.95 -45.30 -19.14
CA ALA A 480 -5.54 -44.53 -18.07
C ALA A 480 -5.85 -43.08 -18.50
N CYS A 481 -4.92 -42.46 -19.22
CA CYS A 481 -5.11 -41.13 -19.78
C CYS A 481 -6.32 -41.03 -20.70
N ALA A 482 -6.50 -42.04 -21.63
CA ALA A 482 -7.64 -42.10 -22.53
C ALA A 482 -8.97 -42.18 -21.78
N ARG A 483 -9.05 -42.97 -20.70
CA ARG A 483 -10.22 -43.04 -19.79
C ARG A 483 -10.51 -41.72 -19.08
N ALA A 484 -9.44 -41.07 -18.59
CA ALA A 484 -9.56 -39.79 -17.87
C ALA A 484 -10.02 -38.64 -18.79
N LEU A 485 -9.69 -38.72 -20.09
CA LEU A 485 -10.11 -37.77 -21.11
C LEU A 485 -11.40 -38.19 -21.85
N GLU A 486 -12.04 -39.28 -21.44
CA GLU A 486 -13.26 -39.84 -22.05
C GLU A 486 -13.07 -40.10 -23.56
N MET A 487 -11.89 -40.56 -23.95
CA MET A 487 -11.51 -40.79 -25.35
C MET A 487 -11.16 -42.27 -25.60
N ASP A 488 -11.35 -42.72 -26.82
CA ASP A 488 -10.83 -44.03 -27.27
C ASP A 488 -9.29 -43.97 -27.32
N VAL A 489 -8.64 -45.04 -26.89
CA VAL A 489 -7.16 -45.14 -26.84
C VAL A 489 -6.50 -44.92 -28.19
N ALA A 490 -7.09 -45.48 -29.29
CA ALA A 490 -6.53 -45.33 -30.63
C ALA A 490 -6.69 -43.88 -31.14
N ASN A 491 -7.79 -43.19 -30.75
CA ASN A 491 -8.02 -41.81 -31.09
C ASN A 491 -7.02 -40.90 -30.35
N LEU A 492 -6.79 -41.15 -29.05
CA LEU A 492 -5.79 -40.41 -28.27
C LEU A 492 -4.39 -40.60 -28.86
N HIS A 493 -3.99 -41.79 -29.27
CA HIS A 493 -2.70 -42.03 -29.89
C HIS A 493 -2.53 -41.30 -31.22
N ARG A 494 -3.57 -41.28 -32.06
CA ARG A 494 -3.56 -40.55 -33.35
C ARG A 494 -3.43 -39.04 -33.10
N LEU A 495 -4.17 -38.52 -32.10
CA LEU A 495 -4.11 -37.11 -31.70
C LEU A 495 -2.74 -36.75 -31.16
N ALA A 496 -2.18 -37.55 -30.24
CA ALA A 496 -0.87 -37.35 -29.65
C ALA A 496 0.26 -37.40 -30.71
N LYS A 497 0.17 -38.26 -31.71
CA LYS A 497 1.11 -38.30 -32.82
C LYS A 497 1.04 -37.04 -33.69
N ARG A 498 -0.18 -36.54 -34.00
CA ARG A 498 -0.40 -35.29 -34.72
C ARG A 498 0.16 -34.08 -33.98
N LEU A 499 0.07 -34.10 -32.64
CA LEU A 499 0.53 -33.03 -31.78
C LEU A 499 2.01 -33.19 -31.33
N GLU A 500 2.74 -34.14 -31.87
CA GLU A 500 4.16 -34.43 -31.57
C GLU A 500 4.45 -34.75 -30.11
N LEU A 501 3.46 -35.23 -29.33
CA LEU A 501 3.60 -35.67 -27.95
C LEU A 501 4.05 -37.12 -27.81
N LYS A 502 4.05 -37.87 -28.93
CA LYS A 502 4.50 -39.26 -29.03
C LYS A 502 5.22 -39.46 -30.35
N GLY A 503 6.51 -39.80 -30.24
CA GLY A 503 7.30 -40.26 -31.41
C GLY A 503 6.93 -41.67 -31.88
#